data_b8784c3535c8c5dd648a04c8415628b3
#
_entry.id   b8784c3535c8c5dd648a04c8415628b3
#
_cell.length_a   1.000
_cell.length_b   1.000
_cell.length_c   1.000
_cell.angle_alpha   90.00
_cell.angle_beta   90.00
_cell.angle_gamma   90.00
#
_symmetry.space_group_name_H-M   'P 1'
#
loop_
_entity.id
_entity.type
_entity.pdbx_description
1 polymer ?
#
loop_
_entity_poly.entity_id
_entity_poly.type
_entity_poly.pdbx_seq_one_letter_code
_entity_poly.pdbx_strand_id
1 'polypeptide(L)'
;MKNILIIADGNLAKNFLERLFNSKNNALHNYTIITYNEETLPSWDVNFENFIFYSFDPTSLGKLKIHLNSEFEQAMIIMQNEFDIRCVCDNLRQIYPNLEIDVMDLWGMDRYLGSDNLISIIDARKILSSRFMDFLPDAPVIADNIGLGLGEIMEIQVPHGSSYAYRHVGNIRKKRWKIAMIYRNGSYTIATPSTLILPNDTLLVVGEPRILENVFRAIKKEPGQFPNPFGNNIYLALDMKLMSDNEIEMLLSDTLELHKKLNNKKLYIKVVNPTLSKIFSDIKELRSESIFIKIDYFSTTISIQKSKMNELDIGLVVTNGTAFNLYKKGYEALKVPVLKIGTSGLNSVKKGVILGDKTDAESNSSVIMDCCKQLDFSIDFYHFDNKFDDDSKELREHFESLSKIFDKKVNIVNDGTNPLIKLKNNENILQFLSFSSKIMDGKFGAIFSKDINRLHYILGDSYQLFIPQNDKI
;
A
#
# COMPACT_ATOMS: atom_id res chain seq x y z
N MET A 1 -29.14 39.14 0.10
CA MET A 1 -28.64 38.53 -1.15
C MET A 1 -27.52 39.42 -1.63
N LYS A 2 -26.36 38.90 -2.05
CA LYS A 2 -25.25 39.65 -2.62
C LYS A 2 -25.45 39.82 -4.12
N ASN A 3 -24.98 40.94 -4.67
CA ASN A 3 -24.93 41.13 -6.12
C ASN A 3 -23.53 40.77 -6.62
N ILE A 4 -23.46 39.80 -7.50
CA ILE A 4 -22.21 39.27 -8.05
C ILE A 4 -22.15 39.62 -9.55
N LEU A 5 -21.06 40.23 -9.98
CA LEU A 5 -20.79 40.47 -11.39
C LEU A 5 -19.92 39.35 -11.95
N ILE A 6 -20.30 38.76 -13.09
CA ILE A 6 -19.51 37.75 -13.80
C ILE A 6 -19.22 38.25 -15.21
N ILE A 7 -17.94 38.35 -15.55
CA ILE A 7 -17.51 38.65 -16.91
C ILE A 7 -16.93 37.38 -17.50
N ALA A 8 -17.58 36.87 -18.53
CA ALA A 8 -17.38 35.53 -19.03
C ALA A 8 -17.08 35.49 -20.52
N ASP A 9 -16.01 34.82 -20.90
CA ASP A 9 -15.67 34.52 -22.29
C ASP A 9 -14.99 33.16 -22.43
N GLY A 10 -15.47 32.37 -23.40
CA GLY A 10 -14.88 31.14 -23.84
C GLY A 10 -15.28 29.87 -23.07
N ASN A 11 -14.67 28.75 -23.42
CA ASN A 11 -15.10 27.43 -22.95
C ASN A 11 -14.98 27.22 -21.44
N LEU A 12 -13.97 27.83 -20.80
CA LEU A 12 -13.78 27.70 -19.36
C LEU A 12 -14.89 28.45 -18.60
N ALA A 13 -15.22 29.65 -19.08
CA ALA A 13 -16.32 30.44 -18.56
C ALA A 13 -17.67 29.72 -18.76
N LYS A 14 -17.89 29.11 -19.93
CA LYS A 14 -19.07 28.29 -20.19
C LYS A 14 -19.23 27.17 -19.18
N ASN A 15 -18.18 26.38 -18.97
CA ASN A 15 -18.18 25.29 -17.98
C ASN A 15 -18.43 25.79 -16.56
N PHE A 16 -17.87 26.95 -16.20
CA PHE A 16 -18.14 27.56 -14.90
C PHE A 16 -19.61 27.95 -14.75
N LEU A 17 -20.19 28.61 -15.76
CA LEU A 17 -21.58 29.01 -15.78
C LEU A 17 -22.52 27.77 -15.72
N GLU A 18 -22.23 26.70 -16.46
CA GLU A 18 -22.99 25.44 -16.39
C GLU A 18 -23.02 24.88 -14.96
N ARG A 19 -21.89 24.90 -14.27
CA ARG A 19 -21.80 24.45 -12.87
C ARG A 19 -22.55 25.37 -11.93
N LEU A 20 -22.45 26.68 -12.15
CA LEU A 20 -23.16 27.68 -11.34
C LEU A 20 -24.68 27.47 -11.45
N PHE A 21 -25.23 27.31 -12.67
CA PHE A 21 -26.65 27.09 -12.91
C PHE A 21 -27.16 25.77 -12.31
N ASN A 22 -26.36 24.72 -12.36
CA ASN A 22 -26.69 23.44 -11.78
C ASN A 22 -26.45 23.36 -10.25
N SER A 23 -25.87 24.41 -9.67
CA SER A 23 -25.60 24.46 -8.24
C SER A 23 -26.87 24.75 -7.44
N LYS A 24 -27.02 24.07 -6.29
CA LYS A 24 -28.09 24.41 -5.32
C LYS A 24 -27.96 25.82 -4.72
N ASN A 25 -26.80 26.45 -4.87
CA ASN A 25 -26.50 27.78 -4.33
C ASN A 25 -26.86 28.91 -5.30
N ASN A 26 -27.31 28.60 -6.52
CA ASN A 26 -27.63 29.60 -7.53
C ASN A 26 -28.73 30.58 -7.10
N ALA A 27 -29.64 30.18 -6.20
CA ALA A 27 -30.74 31.02 -5.67
C ALA A 27 -30.32 31.92 -4.49
N LEU A 28 -29.08 31.83 -3.99
CA LEU A 28 -28.63 32.58 -2.80
C LEU A 28 -28.24 34.03 -3.09
N HIS A 29 -27.90 34.35 -4.34
CA HIS A 29 -27.35 35.66 -4.76
C HIS A 29 -27.98 36.11 -6.06
N ASN A 30 -27.82 37.41 -6.40
CA ASN A 30 -28.15 37.96 -7.70
C ASN A 30 -26.88 37.97 -8.56
N TYR A 31 -27.01 37.57 -9.81
CA TYR A 31 -25.88 37.48 -10.74
C TYR A 31 -26.14 38.40 -11.96
N THR A 32 -25.16 39.22 -12.26
CA THR A 32 -25.11 39.98 -13.53
C THR A 32 -24.00 39.39 -14.38
N ILE A 33 -24.33 38.81 -15.52
CA ILE A 33 -23.40 38.14 -16.42
C ILE A 33 -23.22 39.01 -17.67
N ILE A 34 -21.97 39.34 -17.99
CA ILE A 34 -21.58 40.07 -19.19
C ILE A 34 -20.73 39.17 -20.07
N THR A 35 -21.10 39.04 -21.33
CA THR A 35 -20.32 38.37 -22.36
C THR A 35 -20.46 39.12 -23.69
N TYR A 36 -19.43 39.09 -24.53
CA TYR A 36 -19.58 39.52 -25.91
C TYR A 36 -19.80 38.37 -26.89
N ASN A 37 -19.56 37.14 -26.45
CA ASN A 37 -19.79 35.93 -27.23
C ASN A 37 -20.91 35.11 -26.62
N GLU A 38 -22.07 35.05 -27.27
CA GLU A 38 -23.23 34.33 -26.80
C GLU A 38 -23.02 32.80 -26.75
N GLU A 39 -22.04 32.25 -27.50
CA GLU A 39 -21.66 30.85 -27.42
C GLU A 39 -21.05 30.45 -26.06
N THR A 40 -20.56 31.44 -25.29
CA THR A 40 -20.09 31.25 -23.91
C THR A 40 -21.24 30.93 -22.96
N LEU A 41 -22.44 31.34 -23.29
CA LEU A 41 -23.60 31.04 -22.46
C LEU A 41 -24.02 29.58 -22.68
N PRO A 42 -24.26 28.82 -21.60
CA PRO A 42 -24.77 27.47 -21.73
C PRO A 42 -26.22 27.48 -22.24
N SER A 43 -26.65 26.44 -22.93
CA SER A 43 -28.03 26.25 -23.30
C SER A 43 -28.86 25.86 -22.07
N TRP A 44 -29.87 26.64 -21.72
CA TRP A 44 -30.77 26.31 -20.61
C TRP A 44 -32.23 26.66 -20.94
N ASP A 45 -33.15 25.86 -20.39
CA ASP A 45 -34.58 26.03 -20.55
C ASP A 45 -35.25 26.70 -19.34
N VAL A 46 -34.51 27.21 -18.35
CA VAL A 46 -35.05 27.72 -17.09
C VAL A 46 -34.80 29.21 -16.95
N ASN A 47 -35.85 29.95 -16.70
CA ASN A 47 -35.81 31.38 -16.38
C ASN A 47 -35.41 31.55 -14.90
N PHE A 48 -34.22 32.02 -14.62
CA PHE A 48 -33.79 32.34 -13.26
C PHE A 48 -34.02 33.84 -13.00
N GLU A 49 -34.95 34.17 -12.11
CA GLU A 49 -35.29 35.54 -11.76
C GLU A 49 -34.12 36.38 -11.19
N ASN A 50 -33.12 35.70 -10.66
CA ASN A 50 -31.93 36.30 -10.04
C ASN A 50 -30.71 36.39 -10.98
N PHE A 51 -30.87 36.13 -12.28
CA PHE A 51 -29.82 36.28 -13.29
C PHE A 51 -30.17 37.36 -14.32
N ILE A 52 -29.25 38.32 -14.52
CA ILE A 52 -29.33 39.36 -15.54
C ILE A 52 -28.20 39.14 -16.54
N PHE A 53 -28.52 39.16 -17.83
CA PHE A 53 -27.56 38.91 -18.90
C PHE A 53 -27.40 40.14 -19.77
N TYR A 54 -26.14 40.51 -20.05
CA TYR A 54 -25.78 41.54 -21.01
C TYR A 54 -24.82 40.97 -22.05
N SER A 55 -25.08 41.30 -23.34
CA SER A 55 -24.22 40.93 -24.47
C SER A 55 -23.55 42.20 -25.03
N PHE A 56 -22.31 42.46 -24.63
CA PHE A 56 -21.48 43.53 -25.15
C PHE A 56 -20.01 43.27 -24.79
N ASP A 57 -19.09 43.99 -25.50
CA ASP A 57 -17.66 43.95 -25.21
C ASP A 57 -17.34 44.60 -23.85
N PRO A 58 -16.91 43.81 -22.85
CA PRO A 58 -16.64 44.31 -21.49
C PRO A 58 -15.38 45.17 -21.40
N THR A 59 -14.54 45.26 -22.42
CA THR A 59 -13.40 46.17 -22.46
C THR A 59 -13.84 47.63 -22.67
N SER A 60 -15.09 47.84 -23.09
CA SER A 60 -15.64 49.18 -23.28
C SER A 60 -16.09 49.83 -21.96
N LEU A 61 -15.29 50.73 -21.42
CA LEU A 61 -15.62 51.48 -20.20
C LEU A 61 -16.98 52.20 -20.30
N GLY A 62 -17.32 52.77 -21.49
CA GLY A 62 -18.59 53.45 -21.70
C GLY A 62 -19.79 52.55 -21.57
N LYS A 63 -19.74 51.33 -22.14
CA LYS A 63 -20.80 50.33 -22.02
C LYS A 63 -20.92 49.80 -20.59
N LEU A 64 -19.80 49.54 -19.92
CA LEU A 64 -19.81 49.15 -18.51
C LEU A 64 -20.52 50.17 -17.65
N LYS A 65 -20.22 51.49 -17.79
CA LYS A 65 -20.84 52.55 -17.03
C LYS A 65 -22.35 52.70 -17.29
N ILE A 66 -22.83 52.33 -18.49
CA ILE A 66 -24.26 52.40 -18.83
C ILE A 66 -25.03 51.25 -18.20
N HIS A 67 -24.46 50.04 -18.18
CA HIS A 67 -25.17 48.82 -17.75
C HIS A 67 -24.93 48.46 -16.27
N LEU A 68 -23.82 48.92 -15.67
CA LEU A 68 -23.50 48.66 -14.27
C LEU A 68 -23.97 49.80 -13.37
N ASN A 69 -25.26 49.84 -13.08
CA ASN A 69 -25.90 50.85 -12.24
C ASN A 69 -26.19 50.40 -10.81
N SER A 70 -25.85 49.15 -10.47
CA SER A 70 -26.05 48.54 -9.14
C SER A 70 -24.71 48.47 -8.39
N GLU A 71 -24.78 48.39 -7.07
CA GLU A 71 -23.61 48.06 -6.26
C GLU A 71 -23.36 46.55 -6.32
N PHE A 72 -22.12 46.17 -6.52
CA PHE A 72 -21.64 44.81 -6.52
C PHE A 72 -20.69 44.60 -5.35
N GLU A 73 -20.81 43.42 -4.67
CA GLU A 73 -19.89 43.05 -3.61
C GLU A 73 -18.68 42.28 -4.14
N GLN A 74 -18.82 41.60 -5.29
CA GLN A 74 -17.78 40.79 -5.89
C GLN A 74 -17.90 40.75 -7.41
N ALA A 75 -16.76 40.76 -8.09
CA ALA A 75 -16.69 40.48 -9.53
C ALA A 75 -15.83 39.27 -9.81
N MET A 76 -16.28 38.40 -10.72
CA MET A 76 -15.54 37.20 -11.19
C MET A 76 -15.24 37.36 -12.67
N ILE A 77 -13.95 37.31 -13.04
CA ILE A 77 -13.50 37.51 -14.43
C ILE A 77 -12.90 36.23 -14.95
N ILE A 78 -13.54 35.64 -15.99
CA ILE A 78 -13.13 34.41 -16.64
C ILE A 78 -13.14 34.66 -18.14
N MET A 79 -12.00 35.00 -18.72
CA MET A 79 -11.87 35.38 -20.13
C MET A 79 -10.70 34.66 -20.79
N GLN A 80 -10.70 34.59 -22.14
CA GLN A 80 -9.68 33.90 -22.93
C GLN A 80 -8.48 34.77 -23.32
N ASN A 81 -8.56 36.06 -23.15
CA ASN A 81 -7.53 36.99 -23.60
C ASN A 81 -6.94 37.79 -22.42
N GLU A 82 -5.62 37.74 -22.29
CA GLU A 82 -4.89 38.44 -21.22
C GLU A 82 -5.10 39.97 -21.26
N PHE A 83 -5.06 40.57 -22.45
CA PHE A 83 -5.22 42.02 -22.60
C PHE A 83 -6.63 42.47 -22.20
N ASP A 84 -7.66 41.69 -22.58
CA ASP A 84 -9.05 42.03 -22.24
C ASP A 84 -9.28 41.95 -20.73
N ILE A 85 -8.71 40.95 -20.04
CA ILE A 85 -8.77 40.83 -18.57
C ILE A 85 -8.17 42.10 -17.93
N ARG A 86 -7.00 42.52 -18.38
CA ARG A 86 -6.35 43.74 -17.84
C ARG A 86 -7.24 44.96 -18.02
N CYS A 87 -7.73 45.18 -19.24
CA CYS A 87 -8.63 46.29 -19.54
C CYS A 87 -9.89 46.25 -18.66
N VAL A 88 -10.48 45.09 -18.47
CA VAL A 88 -11.67 44.92 -17.64
C VAL A 88 -11.38 45.20 -16.18
N CYS A 89 -10.27 44.68 -15.63
CA CYS A 89 -9.86 44.98 -14.26
C CYS A 89 -9.66 46.51 -14.03
N ASP A 90 -8.95 47.16 -14.94
CA ASP A 90 -8.71 48.61 -14.86
C ASP A 90 -10.01 49.42 -14.98
N ASN A 91 -10.91 49.00 -15.86
CA ASN A 91 -12.22 49.66 -16.04
C ASN A 91 -13.11 49.44 -14.80
N LEU A 92 -13.17 48.25 -14.25
CA LEU A 92 -13.93 47.96 -13.04
C LEU A 92 -13.39 48.74 -11.85
N ARG A 93 -12.08 48.87 -11.72
CA ARG A 93 -11.46 49.65 -10.65
C ARG A 93 -11.77 51.15 -10.75
N GLN A 94 -11.93 51.67 -11.96
CA GLN A 94 -12.38 53.04 -12.17
C GLN A 94 -13.85 53.26 -11.80
N ILE A 95 -14.70 52.26 -12.00
CA ILE A 95 -16.14 52.36 -11.70
C ILE A 95 -16.39 52.03 -10.22
N TYR A 96 -15.73 51.01 -9.70
CA TYR A 96 -15.89 50.46 -8.34
C TYR A 96 -14.52 50.34 -7.64
N PRO A 97 -14.03 51.40 -6.99
CA PRO A 97 -12.69 51.37 -6.37
C PRO A 97 -12.47 50.33 -5.30
N ASN A 98 -13.52 49.89 -4.61
CA ASN A 98 -13.46 48.93 -3.49
C ASN A 98 -14.05 47.54 -3.82
N LEU A 99 -14.32 47.25 -5.08
CA LEU A 99 -14.88 45.98 -5.49
C LEU A 99 -13.84 44.84 -5.33
N GLU A 100 -14.22 43.75 -4.69
CA GLU A 100 -13.42 42.51 -4.69
C GLU A 100 -13.50 41.87 -6.07
N ILE A 101 -12.36 41.58 -6.68
CA ILE A 101 -12.28 41.01 -8.04
C ILE A 101 -11.51 39.69 -7.98
N ASP A 102 -12.16 38.59 -8.38
CA ASP A 102 -11.51 37.31 -8.57
C ASP A 102 -11.23 37.10 -10.07
N VAL A 103 -9.97 36.86 -10.39
CA VAL A 103 -9.51 36.71 -11.78
C VAL A 103 -9.00 35.29 -11.98
N MET A 104 -9.50 34.59 -13.00
CA MET A 104 -8.92 33.35 -13.46
C MET A 104 -7.76 33.61 -14.42
N ASP A 105 -6.55 33.32 -13.99
CA ASP A 105 -5.30 33.57 -14.70
C ASP A 105 -4.76 32.32 -15.40
N LEU A 106 -4.60 32.42 -16.73
CA LEU A 106 -3.98 31.41 -17.59
C LEU A 106 -2.57 31.80 -18.07
N TRP A 107 -2.10 33.04 -17.79
CA TRP A 107 -0.89 33.59 -18.39
C TRP A 107 0.22 33.98 -17.39
N GLY A 108 -0.06 34.13 -16.11
CA GLY A 108 0.90 34.57 -15.08
C GLY A 108 0.86 36.05 -14.84
N MET A 109 -0.34 36.56 -14.60
CA MET A 109 -0.58 37.99 -14.42
C MET A 109 -0.25 38.53 -13.02
N ASP A 110 0.28 37.71 -12.11
CA ASP A 110 0.65 38.11 -10.74
C ASP A 110 1.46 39.39 -10.66
N ARG A 111 2.36 39.63 -11.64
CA ARG A 111 3.22 40.82 -11.68
C ARG A 111 2.45 42.07 -12.00
N TYR A 112 1.34 41.95 -12.70
CA TYR A 112 0.52 43.10 -13.12
C TYR A 112 -0.59 43.38 -12.10
N LEU A 113 -1.35 42.35 -11.73
CA LEU A 113 -2.53 42.50 -10.87
C LEU A 113 -2.21 42.38 -9.37
N GLY A 114 -1.10 41.73 -9.00
CA GLY A 114 -0.74 41.41 -7.62
C GLY A 114 -0.37 42.60 -6.73
N SER A 115 -0.36 43.83 -7.28
CA SER A 115 -0.19 45.05 -6.49
C SER A 115 -1.50 45.58 -5.88
N ASP A 116 -2.66 45.08 -6.34
CA ASP A 116 -3.99 45.41 -5.83
C ASP A 116 -4.47 44.34 -4.85
N ASN A 117 -4.54 44.67 -3.56
CA ASN A 117 -4.93 43.76 -2.51
C ASN A 117 -6.42 43.26 -2.59
N LEU A 118 -7.22 43.92 -3.41
CA LEU A 118 -8.63 43.59 -3.65
C LEU A 118 -8.81 42.75 -4.92
N ILE A 119 -7.71 42.36 -5.58
CA ILE A 119 -7.71 41.43 -6.69
C ILE A 119 -7.14 40.07 -6.22
N SER A 120 -7.96 39.06 -6.26
CA SER A 120 -7.60 37.64 -5.99
C SER A 120 -7.30 36.94 -7.32
N ILE A 121 -6.12 36.37 -7.44
CA ILE A 121 -5.69 35.70 -8.67
C ILE A 121 -5.73 34.18 -8.47
N ILE A 122 -6.54 33.51 -9.27
CA ILE A 122 -6.63 32.07 -9.33
C ILE A 122 -5.75 31.57 -10.49
N ASP A 123 -4.52 31.12 -10.19
CA ASP A 123 -3.61 30.58 -11.22
C ASP A 123 -4.09 29.22 -11.71
N ALA A 124 -4.88 29.23 -12.78
CA ALA A 124 -5.44 28.00 -13.39
C ALA A 124 -4.35 27.08 -13.95
N ARG A 125 -3.19 27.61 -14.37
CA ARG A 125 -2.05 26.81 -14.85
C ARG A 125 -1.49 25.95 -13.73
N LYS A 126 -1.31 26.55 -12.54
CA LYS A 126 -0.83 25.86 -11.36
C LYS A 126 -1.81 24.76 -10.95
N ILE A 127 -3.11 25.06 -10.91
CA ILE A 127 -4.15 24.07 -10.57
C ILE A 127 -4.17 22.93 -11.57
N LEU A 128 -4.17 23.21 -12.87
CA LEU A 128 -4.19 22.18 -13.90
C LEU A 128 -2.91 21.35 -13.93
N SER A 129 -1.73 21.98 -13.81
CA SER A 129 -0.46 21.25 -13.78
C SER A 129 -0.33 20.39 -12.54
N SER A 130 -0.73 20.88 -11.37
CA SER A 130 -0.77 20.09 -10.14
C SER A 130 -1.68 18.87 -10.31
N ARG A 131 -2.89 19.07 -10.86
CA ARG A 131 -3.81 17.97 -11.13
C ARG A 131 -3.27 16.97 -12.14
N PHE A 132 -2.49 17.42 -13.13
CA PHE A 132 -1.83 16.53 -14.09
C PHE A 132 -0.70 15.70 -13.44
N MET A 133 0.01 16.30 -12.46
CA MET A 133 1.03 15.57 -11.69
C MET A 133 0.45 14.41 -10.89
N ASP A 134 -0.81 14.49 -10.44
CA ASP A 134 -1.50 13.40 -9.72
C ASP A 134 -1.61 12.10 -10.54
N PHE A 135 -1.52 12.18 -11.87
CA PHE A 135 -1.56 11.02 -12.77
C PHE A 135 -0.18 10.39 -13.04
N LEU A 136 0.91 11.00 -12.57
CA LEU A 136 2.24 10.41 -12.72
C LEU A 136 2.37 9.20 -11.79
N PRO A 137 3.00 8.11 -12.26
CA PRO A 137 3.34 6.98 -11.40
C PRO A 137 4.15 7.45 -10.19
N ASP A 138 3.82 6.94 -9.02
CA ASP A 138 4.51 7.21 -7.75
C ASP A 138 4.58 8.69 -7.31
N ALA A 139 3.73 9.56 -7.85
CA ALA A 139 3.51 10.89 -7.34
C ALA A 139 2.44 10.89 -6.22
N PRO A 140 2.61 11.68 -5.14
CA PRO A 140 1.56 11.86 -4.16
C PRO A 140 0.45 12.74 -4.74
N VAL A 141 -0.81 12.40 -4.48
CA VAL A 141 -1.94 13.29 -4.77
C VAL A 141 -2.06 14.28 -3.62
N ILE A 142 -1.84 15.56 -3.90
CA ILE A 142 -1.83 16.64 -2.92
C ILE A 142 -3.11 17.48 -3.08
N ALA A 143 -3.73 17.85 -1.96
CA ALA A 143 -4.89 18.73 -1.95
C ALA A 143 -4.45 20.20 -1.92
N ASP A 144 -4.17 20.77 -3.08
CA ASP A 144 -3.67 22.16 -3.20
C ASP A 144 -4.74 23.23 -2.91
N ASN A 145 -6.03 22.86 -3.00
CA ASN A 145 -7.14 23.82 -2.87
C ASN A 145 -7.85 23.73 -1.51
N ILE A 146 -7.23 23.08 -0.53
CA ILE A 146 -7.76 22.94 0.82
C ILE A 146 -6.68 23.36 1.83
N GLY A 147 -7.06 24.12 2.85
CA GLY A 147 -6.14 24.62 3.86
C GLY A 147 -5.24 25.72 3.32
N LEU A 148 -3.94 25.62 3.57
CA LEU A 148 -2.94 26.57 3.06
C LEU A 148 -2.40 26.19 1.67
N GLY A 149 -2.77 25.02 1.15
CA GLY A 149 -2.30 24.51 -0.14
C GLY A 149 -0.79 24.19 -0.16
N LEU A 150 -0.20 23.89 1.00
CA LEU A 150 1.23 23.63 1.16
C LEU A 150 1.56 22.13 1.18
N GLY A 151 0.58 21.24 0.90
CA GLY A 151 0.73 19.79 0.94
C GLY A 151 0.48 19.18 2.32
N GLU A 152 -0.32 19.85 3.16
CA GLU A 152 -0.74 19.35 4.46
C GLU A 152 -1.78 18.25 4.41
N ILE A 153 -2.34 17.97 3.24
CA ILE A 153 -3.29 16.88 2.95
C ILE A 153 -2.80 16.11 1.73
N MET A 154 -2.69 14.80 1.85
CA MET A 154 -2.14 13.95 0.81
C MET A 154 -2.87 12.60 0.76
N GLU A 155 -3.12 12.10 -0.44
CA GLU A 155 -3.59 10.74 -0.66
C GLU A 155 -2.42 9.82 -1.02
N ILE A 156 -2.35 8.67 -0.36
CA ILE A 156 -1.26 7.70 -0.55
C ILE A 156 -1.85 6.32 -0.72
N GLN A 157 -1.69 5.72 -1.88
CA GLN A 157 -2.03 4.32 -2.09
C GLN A 157 -0.98 3.41 -1.45
N VAL A 158 -1.45 2.41 -0.71
CA VAL A 158 -0.61 1.42 -0.01
C VAL A 158 -0.29 0.27 -0.96
N PRO A 159 0.97 0.12 -1.41
CA PRO A 159 1.34 -1.02 -2.23
C PRO A 159 1.36 -2.32 -1.41
N HIS A 160 1.31 -3.46 -2.08
CA HIS A 160 1.28 -4.78 -1.44
C HIS A 160 2.49 -5.05 -0.54
N GLY A 161 3.68 -4.60 -0.95
CA GLY A 161 4.92 -4.76 -0.19
C GLY A 161 5.15 -3.68 0.88
N SER A 162 4.22 -2.75 1.08
CA SER A 162 4.38 -1.65 2.03
C SER A 162 4.47 -2.14 3.47
N SER A 163 5.38 -1.58 4.25
CA SER A 163 5.47 -1.85 5.69
C SER A 163 4.28 -1.35 6.51
N TYR A 164 3.37 -0.62 5.88
CA TYR A 164 2.14 -0.11 6.51
C TYR A 164 0.95 -1.05 6.31
N ALA A 165 0.96 -1.91 5.30
CA ALA A 165 -0.10 -2.89 5.10
C ALA A 165 -0.16 -3.91 6.26
N TYR A 166 -1.36 -4.40 6.54
CA TYR A 166 -1.67 -5.31 7.65
C TYR A 166 -1.37 -4.77 9.05
N ARG A 167 -1.21 -3.44 9.21
CA ARG A 167 -1.06 -2.79 10.51
C ARG A 167 -2.34 -2.07 10.91
N HIS A 168 -2.63 -2.12 12.21
CA HIS A 168 -3.66 -1.25 12.78
C HIS A 168 -3.16 0.19 12.84
N VAL A 169 -4.04 1.12 12.52
CA VAL A 169 -3.74 2.56 12.54
C VAL A 169 -3.20 3.02 13.92
N GLY A 170 -3.65 2.39 15.01
CA GLY A 170 -3.17 2.68 16.38
C GLY A 170 -1.73 2.29 16.64
N ASN A 171 -1.19 1.28 15.91
CA ASN A 171 0.18 0.78 16.10
C ASN A 171 1.22 1.61 15.33
N ILE A 172 0.79 2.57 14.52
CA ILE A 172 1.68 3.45 13.77
C ILE A 172 2.05 4.63 14.66
N ARG A 173 3.35 4.83 14.91
CA ARG A 173 3.84 6.01 15.64
C ARG A 173 3.65 7.25 14.79
N LYS A 174 2.76 8.14 15.22
CA LYS A 174 2.39 9.37 14.53
C LYS A 174 2.86 10.57 15.34
N LYS A 175 3.81 11.34 14.81
CA LYS A 175 4.19 12.64 15.34
C LYS A 175 3.89 13.68 14.27
N ARG A 176 2.99 14.63 14.57
CA ARG A 176 2.65 15.77 13.69
C ARG A 176 1.97 15.38 12.36
N TRP A 177 1.38 14.17 12.28
CA TRP A 177 0.56 13.71 11.17
C TRP A 177 -0.46 12.66 11.63
N LYS A 178 -1.52 12.45 10.84
CA LYS A 178 -2.58 11.46 11.11
C LYS A 178 -3.09 10.85 9.80
N ILE A 179 -3.59 9.63 9.88
CA ILE A 179 -4.47 9.05 8.87
C ILE A 179 -5.88 9.50 9.24
N ALA A 180 -6.50 10.28 8.38
CA ALA A 180 -7.85 10.80 8.60
C ALA A 180 -8.91 9.83 8.08
N MET A 181 -8.67 9.25 6.90
CA MET A 181 -9.63 8.39 6.21
C MET A 181 -8.90 7.32 5.41
N ILE A 182 -9.57 6.21 5.15
CA ILE A 182 -9.12 5.12 4.29
C ILE A 182 -10.18 4.87 3.22
N TYR A 183 -9.79 4.94 1.96
CA TYR A 183 -10.62 4.56 0.83
C TYR A 183 -10.30 3.11 0.44
N ARG A 184 -11.34 2.29 0.29
CA ARG A 184 -11.24 0.86 -0.03
C ARG A 184 -12.43 0.43 -0.89
N ASN A 185 -12.18 -0.15 -2.06
CA ASN A 185 -13.23 -0.69 -2.94
C ASN A 185 -14.38 0.30 -3.22
N GLY A 186 -14.06 1.57 -3.51
CA GLY A 186 -15.08 2.60 -3.79
C GLY A 186 -15.84 3.13 -2.57
N SER A 187 -15.51 2.67 -1.36
CA SER A 187 -16.07 3.16 -0.10
C SER A 187 -15.00 3.85 0.75
N TYR A 188 -15.43 4.57 1.79
CA TYR A 188 -14.50 5.21 2.71
C TYR A 188 -14.82 4.86 4.16
N THR A 189 -13.80 4.89 5.00
CA THR A 189 -13.92 4.67 6.44
C THR A 189 -13.07 5.70 7.19
N ILE A 190 -13.64 6.33 8.21
CA ILE A 190 -12.87 7.22 9.12
C ILE A 190 -11.89 6.34 9.90
N ALA A 191 -10.62 6.73 9.85
CA ALA A 191 -9.57 5.94 10.48
C ALA A 191 -9.64 6.02 12.01
N THR A 192 -9.82 4.86 12.65
CA THR A 192 -9.76 4.67 14.11
C THR A 192 -8.52 3.86 14.49
N PRO A 193 -8.08 3.85 15.74
CA PRO A 193 -6.93 3.05 16.17
C PRO A 193 -7.05 1.55 15.83
N SER A 194 -8.27 1.00 15.81
CA SER A 194 -8.57 -0.39 15.47
C SER A 194 -8.68 -0.66 13.96
N THR A 195 -8.69 0.38 13.13
CA THR A 195 -8.79 0.20 11.68
C THR A 195 -7.54 -0.46 11.14
N LEU A 196 -7.71 -1.58 10.41
CA LEU A 196 -6.64 -2.30 9.75
C LEU A 196 -6.39 -1.71 8.36
N ILE A 197 -5.14 -1.39 8.05
CA ILE A 197 -4.71 -0.97 6.72
C ILE A 197 -4.47 -2.21 5.87
N LEU A 198 -5.01 -2.24 4.65
CA LEU A 198 -4.82 -3.33 3.70
C LEU A 198 -4.03 -2.84 2.46
N PRO A 199 -3.43 -3.77 1.71
CA PRO A 199 -2.91 -3.45 0.38
C PRO A 199 -4.00 -2.85 -0.52
N ASN A 200 -3.61 -1.93 -1.39
CA ASN A 200 -4.48 -1.15 -2.28
C ASN A 200 -5.42 -0.15 -1.59
N ASP A 201 -5.38 -0.05 -0.26
CA ASP A 201 -6.05 1.08 0.40
C ASP A 201 -5.42 2.40 -0.05
N THR A 202 -6.25 3.42 -0.23
CA THR A 202 -5.78 4.80 -0.37
C THR A 202 -5.98 5.52 0.97
N LEU A 203 -4.88 5.94 1.57
CA LEU A 203 -4.88 6.63 2.86
C LEU A 203 -4.96 8.14 2.63
N LEU A 204 -5.96 8.80 3.18
CA LEU A 204 -5.96 10.26 3.33
C LEU A 204 -5.18 10.63 4.59
N VAL A 205 -4.00 11.21 4.40
CA VAL A 205 -3.12 11.63 5.49
C VAL A 205 -3.10 13.14 5.63
N VAL A 206 -3.05 13.63 6.86
CA VAL A 206 -3.02 15.06 7.17
C VAL A 206 -1.88 15.35 8.15
N GLY A 207 -1.14 16.42 7.93
CA GLY A 207 -0.03 16.79 8.81
C GLY A 207 0.93 17.80 8.20
N GLU A 208 2.10 17.91 8.79
CA GLU A 208 3.15 18.81 8.32
C GLU A 208 3.70 18.34 6.95
N PRO A 209 3.75 19.18 5.90
CA PRO A 209 4.11 18.78 4.55
C PRO A 209 5.41 17.99 4.44
N ARG A 210 6.50 18.48 5.06
CA ARG A 210 7.80 17.79 5.07
C ARG A 210 7.75 16.39 5.72
N ILE A 211 6.88 16.21 6.70
CA ILE A 211 6.68 14.91 7.36
C ILE A 211 5.87 14.00 6.44
N LEU A 212 4.83 14.53 5.78
CA LEU A 212 4.00 13.76 4.84
C LEU A 212 4.81 13.24 3.65
N GLU A 213 5.77 14.00 3.11
CA GLU A 213 6.69 13.50 2.09
C GLU A 213 7.48 12.26 2.56
N ASN A 214 7.98 12.28 3.81
CA ASN A 214 8.69 11.13 4.37
C ASN A 214 7.74 9.94 4.60
N VAL A 215 6.50 10.23 5.03
CA VAL A 215 5.46 9.21 5.19
C VAL A 215 5.10 8.59 3.84
N PHE A 216 4.95 9.40 2.80
CA PHE A 216 4.73 8.94 1.43
C PHE A 216 5.83 7.97 1.00
N ARG A 217 7.11 8.37 1.12
CA ARG A 217 8.25 7.52 0.77
C ARG A 217 8.27 6.23 1.60
N ALA A 218 7.92 6.29 2.88
CA ALA A 218 7.88 5.12 3.76
C ALA A 218 6.74 4.17 3.40
N ILE A 219 5.56 4.67 3.02
CA ILE A 219 4.43 3.85 2.58
C ILE A 219 4.69 3.22 1.21
N LYS A 220 5.25 4.00 0.26
CA LYS A 220 5.57 3.54 -1.09
C LYS A 220 6.78 2.60 -1.15
N LYS A 221 7.65 2.64 -0.14
CA LYS A 221 8.78 1.72 -0.07
C LYS A 221 8.27 0.29 0.17
N GLU A 222 8.62 -0.61 -0.71
CA GLU A 222 8.30 -2.03 -0.63
C GLU A 222 9.51 -2.85 -0.14
N PRO A 223 9.84 -2.83 1.18
CA PRO A 223 10.97 -3.62 1.72
C PRO A 223 10.67 -5.12 1.72
N GLY A 224 9.46 -5.53 1.29
CA GLY A 224 8.89 -6.84 1.52
C GLY A 224 8.18 -6.93 2.88
N GLN A 225 7.10 -7.68 2.91
CA GLN A 225 6.25 -7.82 4.10
C GLN A 225 6.59 -9.05 4.91
N PHE A 226 6.90 -10.16 4.24
CA PHE A 226 7.17 -11.42 4.92
C PHE A 226 8.24 -11.23 6.02
N PRO A 227 8.03 -11.68 7.24
CA PRO A 227 6.95 -12.56 7.70
C PRO A 227 5.65 -11.88 8.20
N ASN A 228 5.39 -10.60 7.95
CA ASN A 228 4.07 -10.02 8.18
C ASN A 228 3.01 -10.72 7.29
N PRO A 229 1.78 -10.89 7.75
CA PRO A 229 1.14 -10.25 8.91
C PRO A 229 1.35 -10.96 10.26
N PHE A 230 2.16 -12.00 10.33
CA PHE A 230 2.32 -12.84 11.53
C PHE A 230 3.16 -12.18 12.63
N GLY A 231 4.05 -11.28 12.27
CA GLY A 231 4.97 -10.53 13.13
C GLY A 231 6.17 -10.04 12.32
N ASN A 232 7.00 -9.19 12.92
CA ASN A 232 8.10 -8.58 12.18
C ASN A 232 9.44 -9.33 12.28
N ASN A 233 9.63 -10.14 13.32
CA ASN A 233 10.97 -10.60 13.70
C ASN A 233 11.14 -12.10 13.49
N ILE A 234 12.40 -12.55 13.47
CA ILE A 234 12.79 -13.93 13.27
C ILE A 234 13.21 -14.53 14.61
N TYR A 235 12.83 -15.77 14.88
CA TYR A 235 13.21 -16.51 16.07
C TYR A 235 13.90 -17.82 15.71
N LEU A 236 15.03 -18.07 16.36
CA LEU A 236 15.79 -19.30 16.29
C LEU A 236 16.00 -19.87 17.70
N ALA A 237 15.70 -21.14 17.91
CA ALA A 237 16.02 -21.84 19.12
C ALA A 237 17.05 -22.97 18.84
N LEU A 238 18.15 -22.95 19.56
CA LEU A 238 19.23 -23.93 19.49
C LEU A 238 19.26 -24.74 20.77
N ASP A 239 19.16 -26.04 20.67
CA ASP A 239 19.37 -26.98 21.78
C ASP A 239 20.69 -27.72 21.56
N MET A 240 21.73 -27.31 22.29
CA MET A 240 23.10 -27.85 22.11
C MET A 240 23.27 -29.30 22.61
N LYS A 241 22.26 -29.86 23.28
CA LYS A 241 22.21 -31.28 23.65
C LYS A 241 21.50 -32.15 22.63
N LEU A 242 20.46 -31.58 21.97
CA LEU A 242 19.63 -32.26 21.01
C LEU A 242 20.25 -32.27 19.60
N MET A 243 20.93 -31.21 19.23
CA MET A 243 21.49 -30.95 17.91
C MET A 243 22.99 -31.25 17.91
N SER A 244 23.48 -31.87 16.84
CA SER A 244 24.92 -31.99 16.59
C SER A 244 25.53 -30.63 16.20
N ASP A 245 26.84 -30.51 16.34
CA ASP A 245 27.57 -29.30 15.99
C ASP A 245 27.33 -28.90 14.52
N ASN A 246 27.36 -29.85 13.60
CA ASN A 246 27.07 -29.61 12.17
C ASN A 246 25.65 -29.11 11.93
N GLU A 247 24.65 -29.67 12.64
CA GLU A 247 23.27 -29.19 12.55
C GLU A 247 23.12 -27.75 13.06
N ILE A 248 23.83 -27.40 14.14
CA ILE A 248 23.82 -26.03 14.70
C ILE A 248 24.49 -25.05 13.73
N GLU A 249 25.66 -25.40 13.19
CA GLU A 249 26.38 -24.57 12.22
C GLU A 249 25.54 -24.28 10.99
N MET A 250 24.93 -25.29 10.40
CA MET A 250 24.08 -25.17 9.23
C MET A 250 22.84 -24.34 9.52
N LEU A 251 22.12 -24.64 10.62
CA LEU A 251 20.91 -23.92 11.03
C LEU A 251 21.23 -22.43 11.31
N LEU A 252 22.36 -22.15 11.92
CA LEU A 252 22.81 -20.80 12.21
C LEU A 252 23.19 -20.05 10.93
N SER A 253 23.99 -20.67 10.06
CA SER A 253 24.39 -20.11 8.77
C SER A 253 23.18 -19.74 7.91
N ASP A 254 22.23 -20.65 7.75
CA ASP A 254 21.02 -20.44 6.96
C ASP A 254 20.11 -19.35 7.58
N THR A 255 20.01 -19.32 8.91
CA THR A 255 19.24 -18.28 9.61
C THR A 255 19.86 -16.89 9.46
N LEU A 256 21.17 -16.78 9.51
CA LEU A 256 21.90 -15.51 9.29
C LEU A 256 21.75 -15.03 7.85
N GLU A 257 21.82 -15.93 6.87
CA GLU A 257 21.60 -15.60 5.47
C GLU A 257 20.15 -15.14 5.22
N LEU A 258 19.19 -15.83 5.83
CA LEU A 258 17.78 -15.44 5.78
C LEU A 258 17.57 -14.06 6.41
N HIS A 259 18.15 -13.82 7.58
CA HIS A 259 18.08 -12.53 8.27
C HIS A 259 18.64 -11.38 7.42
N LYS A 260 19.73 -11.64 6.69
CA LYS A 260 20.34 -10.68 5.78
C LYS A 260 19.45 -10.36 4.58
N LYS A 261 18.77 -11.37 4.01
CA LYS A 261 17.83 -11.21 2.88
C LYS A 261 16.51 -10.53 3.29
N LEU A 262 16.00 -10.85 4.50
CA LEU A 262 14.82 -10.24 5.06
C LEU A 262 15.16 -8.92 5.78
N ASN A 263 15.31 -7.85 5.01
CA ASN A 263 15.74 -6.54 5.50
C ASN A 263 14.88 -6.00 6.66
N ASN A 264 15.52 -5.24 7.57
CA ASN A 264 14.89 -4.55 8.71
C ASN A 264 14.18 -5.46 9.73
N LYS A 265 14.54 -6.74 9.81
CA LYS A 265 14.02 -7.67 10.81
C LYS A 265 15.04 -7.81 11.95
N LYS A 266 14.54 -8.13 13.17
CA LYS A 266 15.42 -8.52 14.28
C LYS A 266 15.48 -10.04 14.36
N LEU A 267 16.66 -10.57 14.66
CA LEU A 267 16.86 -12.00 14.89
C LEU A 267 17.04 -12.26 16.39
N TYR A 268 16.17 -13.10 16.96
CA TYR A 268 16.27 -13.55 18.33
C TYR A 268 16.74 -14.99 18.37
N ILE A 269 17.92 -15.22 18.94
CA ILE A 269 18.54 -16.54 19.10
C ILE A 269 18.43 -16.95 20.55
N LYS A 270 17.74 -18.06 20.85
CA LYS A 270 17.70 -18.67 22.16
C LYS A 270 18.56 -19.93 22.16
N VAL A 271 19.53 -20.02 23.08
CA VAL A 271 20.37 -21.19 23.28
C VAL A 271 19.93 -21.88 24.58
N VAL A 272 19.60 -23.17 24.51
CA VAL A 272 19.35 -24.03 25.67
C VAL A 272 20.38 -25.14 25.72
N ASN A 273 20.59 -25.70 26.93
CA ASN A 273 21.62 -26.71 27.19
C ASN A 273 23.03 -26.31 26.66
N PRO A 274 23.54 -25.10 26.96
CA PRO A 274 24.79 -24.62 26.40
C PRO A 274 25.96 -25.52 26.76
N THR A 275 26.79 -25.87 25.79
CA THR A 275 28.02 -26.65 25.95
C THR A 275 29.21 -25.73 25.71
N LEU A 276 30.33 -25.98 26.44
CA LEU A 276 31.57 -25.24 26.24
C LEU A 276 32.23 -25.74 24.95
N SER A 277 31.85 -25.13 23.83
CA SER A 277 32.35 -25.45 22.50
C SER A 277 32.74 -24.18 21.73
N LYS A 278 33.49 -24.32 20.63
CA LYS A 278 33.82 -23.23 19.74
C LYS A 278 32.53 -22.57 19.19
N ILE A 279 31.56 -23.36 18.75
CA ILE A 279 30.26 -22.88 18.21
C ILE A 279 29.55 -22.00 19.23
N PHE A 280 29.57 -22.38 20.51
CA PHE A 280 28.95 -21.56 21.55
C PHE A 280 29.64 -20.21 21.73
N SER A 281 30.97 -20.14 21.56
CA SER A 281 31.71 -18.89 21.58
C SER A 281 31.34 -18.03 20.36
N ASP A 282 31.36 -18.65 19.19
CA ASP A 282 31.01 -17.97 17.93
C ASP A 282 29.55 -17.40 17.97
N ILE A 283 28.59 -18.15 18.55
CA ILE A 283 27.22 -17.65 18.75
C ILE A 283 27.21 -16.37 19.58
N LYS A 284 27.98 -16.29 20.69
CA LYS A 284 28.00 -15.11 21.56
C LYS A 284 28.51 -13.85 20.84
N GLU A 285 29.44 -14.02 19.90
CA GLU A 285 30.04 -12.93 19.13
C GLU A 285 29.07 -12.33 18.09
N LEU A 286 28.02 -13.05 17.71
CA LEU A 286 27.02 -12.59 16.74
C LEU A 286 26.14 -11.44 17.25
N ARG A 287 26.21 -11.10 18.55
CA ARG A 287 25.36 -10.05 19.13
C ARG A 287 25.58 -8.71 18.43
N SER A 288 24.51 -8.09 17.98
CA SER A 288 24.52 -6.80 17.29
C SER A 288 23.22 -6.01 17.59
N GLU A 289 23.04 -4.85 16.96
CA GLU A 289 21.80 -4.07 17.08
C GLU A 289 20.57 -4.80 16.52
N SER A 290 20.75 -5.71 15.57
CA SER A 290 19.67 -6.52 14.95
C SER A 290 19.65 -7.98 15.40
N ILE A 291 20.68 -8.47 16.10
CA ILE A 291 20.78 -9.87 16.57
C ILE A 291 20.84 -9.90 18.09
N PHE A 292 19.85 -10.54 18.70
CA PHE A 292 19.68 -10.66 20.14
C PHE A 292 19.86 -12.10 20.60
N ILE A 293 20.80 -12.35 21.51
CA ILE A 293 21.13 -13.70 21.99
C ILE A 293 20.69 -13.82 23.46
N LYS A 294 19.89 -14.85 23.72
CA LYS A 294 19.50 -15.27 25.08
C LYS A 294 20.01 -16.67 25.36
N ILE A 295 20.88 -16.81 26.35
CA ILE A 295 21.35 -18.11 26.84
C ILE A 295 20.50 -18.51 28.03
N ASP A 296 19.91 -19.68 27.98
CA ASP A 296 19.05 -20.23 29.01
C ASP A 296 19.71 -21.46 29.63
N TYR A 297 20.32 -21.26 30.79
CA TYR A 297 21.03 -22.34 31.52
C TYR A 297 20.09 -23.23 32.34
N PHE A 298 18.84 -22.88 32.49
CA PHE A 298 17.91 -23.56 33.38
C PHE A 298 16.90 -24.43 32.60
N SER A 299 16.61 -24.09 31.37
CA SER A 299 15.69 -24.88 30.54
C SER A 299 16.41 -26.05 29.91
N THR A 300 15.84 -27.25 30.07
CA THR A 300 16.35 -28.49 29.47
C THR A 300 15.75 -28.77 28.10
N THR A 301 14.79 -27.98 27.66
CA THR A 301 14.09 -28.15 26.38
C THR A 301 13.80 -26.78 25.73
N ILE A 302 13.60 -26.78 24.42
CA ILE A 302 13.12 -25.60 23.71
C ILE A 302 11.69 -25.32 24.18
N SER A 303 11.55 -24.33 25.06
CA SER A 303 10.23 -23.86 25.51
C SER A 303 9.76 -22.73 24.57
N ILE A 304 8.67 -23.01 23.87
CA ILE A 304 8.04 -22.07 22.96
C ILE A 304 6.74 -21.60 23.59
N GLN A 305 6.71 -20.33 24.05
CA GLN A 305 5.53 -19.73 24.67
C GLN A 305 4.96 -18.66 23.76
N LYS A 306 3.67 -18.79 23.41
CA LYS A 306 2.98 -17.84 22.51
C LYS A 306 3.03 -16.38 23.03
N SER A 307 2.88 -16.18 24.34
CA SER A 307 2.99 -14.85 24.97
C SER A 307 4.34 -14.19 24.71
N LYS A 308 5.43 -14.97 24.79
CA LYS A 308 6.79 -14.49 24.56
C LYS A 308 7.02 -14.18 23.08
N MET A 309 6.47 -14.98 22.17
CA MET A 309 6.54 -14.73 20.73
C MET A 309 5.83 -13.42 20.37
N ASN A 310 4.66 -13.17 20.97
CA ASN A 310 3.92 -11.93 20.77
C ASN A 310 4.67 -10.71 21.33
N GLU A 311 5.28 -10.83 22.52
CA GLU A 311 6.09 -9.76 23.12
C GLU A 311 7.27 -9.35 22.25
N LEU A 312 7.91 -10.33 21.60
CA LEU A 312 9.05 -10.12 20.70
C LEU A 312 8.62 -9.83 19.25
N ASP A 313 7.33 -9.78 18.99
CA ASP A 313 6.75 -9.58 17.64
C ASP A 313 7.33 -10.57 16.60
N ILE A 314 7.37 -11.86 16.98
CA ILE A 314 7.91 -12.92 16.14
C ILE A 314 6.91 -13.28 15.04
N GLY A 315 7.37 -13.22 13.80
CA GLY A 315 6.61 -13.57 12.59
C GLY A 315 7.15 -14.78 11.84
N LEU A 316 8.35 -15.23 12.16
CA LEU A 316 8.98 -16.40 11.54
C LEU A 316 9.82 -17.16 12.55
N VAL A 317 9.61 -18.46 12.65
CA VAL A 317 10.47 -19.36 13.40
C VAL A 317 11.31 -20.19 12.44
N VAL A 318 12.62 -20.29 12.69
CA VAL A 318 13.53 -21.14 11.92
C VAL A 318 13.93 -22.35 12.77
N THR A 319 13.94 -23.54 12.17
CA THR A 319 14.23 -24.79 12.86
C THR A 319 14.84 -25.83 11.91
N ASN A 320 15.49 -26.85 12.45
CA ASN A 320 15.93 -28.03 11.70
C ASN A 320 14.89 -29.19 11.76
N GLY A 321 15.14 -30.26 11.01
CA GLY A 321 14.26 -31.42 10.97
C GLY A 321 14.12 -32.12 12.32
N THR A 322 15.20 -32.23 13.10
CA THR A 322 15.24 -32.86 14.43
C THR A 322 14.33 -32.12 15.41
N ALA A 323 14.49 -30.81 15.57
CA ALA A 323 13.67 -30.03 16.48
C ALA A 323 12.22 -29.89 15.97
N PHE A 324 12.01 -29.75 14.64
CA PHE A 324 10.68 -29.71 14.08
C PHE A 324 9.84 -30.94 14.44
N ASN A 325 10.40 -32.14 14.26
CA ASN A 325 9.68 -33.37 14.57
C ASN A 325 9.34 -33.51 16.05
N LEU A 326 10.24 -33.05 16.94
CA LEU A 326 10.05 -33.13 18.38
C LEU A 326 9.02 -32.10 18.89
N TYR A 327 9.07 -30.88 18.40
CA TYR A 327 8.28 -29.75 18.90
C TYR A 327 7.13 -29.33 17.97
N LYS A 328 6.75 -30.17 17.02
CA LYS A 328 5.77 -29.89 15.95
C LYS A 328 4.46 -29.30 16.46
N LYS A 329 3.88 -29.88 17.53
CA LYS A 329 2.65 -29.36 18.17
C LYS A 329 2.84 -27.95 18.78
N GLY A 330 4.00 -27.71 19.36
CA GLY A 330 4.34 -26.40 19.93
C GLY A 330 4.45 -25.33 18.82
N TYR A 331 5.07 -25.68 17.72
CA TYR A 331 5.20 -24.78 16.56
C TYR A 331 3.84 -24.41 15.94
N GLU A 332 2.95 -25.40 15.77
CA GLU A 332 1.61 -25.16 15.22
C GLU A 332 0.78 -24.22 16.11
N ALA A 333 0.89 -24.39 17.44
CA ALA A 333 0.17 -23.56 18.41
C ALA A 333 0.60 -22.09 18.42
N LEU A 334 1.78 -21.75 17.87
CA LEU A 334 2.26 -20.36 17.76
C LEU A 334 1.44 -19.53 16.76
N LYS A 335 0.88 -20.20 15.74
CA LYS A 335 0.17 -19.53 14.61
C LYS A 335 1.06 -18.52 13.87
N VAL A 336 2.35 -18.81 13.74
CA VAL A 336 3.32 -18.09 12.89
C VAL A 336 3.98 -19.06 11.91
N PRO A 337 4.46 -18.58 10.75
CA PRO A 337 5.23 -19.39 9.82
C PRO A 337 6.45 -20.07 10.47
N VAL A 338 6.68 -21.31 10.08
CA VAL A 338 7.84 -22.08 10.55
C VAL A 338 8.64 -22.57 9.34
N LEU A 339 9.87 -22.10 9.22
CA LEU A 339 10.82 -22.54 8.20
C LEU A 339 11.65 -23.69 8.76
N LYS A 340 11.44 -24.90 8.24
CA LYS A 340 12.33 -26.02 8.44
C LYS A 340 13.41 -26.00 7.38
N ILE A 341 14.69 -25.89 7.78
CA ILE A 341 15.80 -25.93 6.85
C ILE A 341 15.96 -27.29 6.19
N GLY A 342 16.48 -27.28 4.96
CA GLY A 342 16.89 -28.48 4.21
C GLY A 342 18.33 -28.88 4.50
N THR A 343 18.96 -29.64 3.57
CA THR A 343 20.32 -30.16 3.69
C THR A 343 21.32 -29.45 2.77
N SER A 344 20.86 -28.67 1.80
CA SER A 344 21.70 -28.12 0.72
C SER A 344 22.25 -26.71 0.96
N GLY A 345 21.86 -26.03 2.05
CA GLY A 345 22.16 -24.63 2.32
C GLY A 345 21.22 -23.65 1.58
N LEU A 346 20.76 -22.60 2.27
CA LEU A 346 19.71 -21.66 1.76
C LEU A 346 20.13 -20.96 0.45
N ASN A 347 21.41 -20.69 0.25
CA ASN A 347 21.91 -20.05 -0.97
C ASN A 347 21.80 -20.92 -2.23
N SER A 348 21.70 -22.24 -2.08
CA SER A 348 21.48 -23.16 -3.19
C SER A 348 20.03 -23.16 -3.67
N VAL A 349 19.10 -22.76 -2.83
CA VAL A 349 17.66 -22.70 -3.14
C VAL A 349 17.39 -21.57 -4.15
N LYS A 350 16.77 -21.92 -5.28
CA LYS A 350 16.41 -20.97 -6.34
C LYS A 350 14.92 -20.97 -6.67
N LYS A 351 14.19 -21.92 -6.11
CA LYS A 351 12.83 -22.19 -6.52
C LYS A 351 11.91 -22.44 -5.34
N GLY A 352 10.81 -21.71 -5.29
CA GLY A 352 9.68 -21.99 -4.43
C GLY A 352 8.69 -22.93 -5.13
N VAL A 353 8.20 -23.92 -4.42
CA VAL A 353 7.30 -24.96 -4.94
C VAL A 353 6.01 -24.99 -4.14
N ILE A 354 4.90 -24.85 -4.82
CA ILE A 354 3.56 -24.98 -4.25
C ILE A 354 3.01 -26.34 -4.71
N LEU A 355 2.66 -27.18 -3.74
CA LEU A 355 2.00 -28.47 -3.93
C LEU A 355 0.72 -28.45 -3.09
N GLY A 356 -0.44 -28.59 -3.69
CA GLY A 356 -1.66 -28.60 -2.90
C GLY A 356 -2.92 -28.36 -3.72
N ASP A 357 -4.04 -28.29 -3.02
CA ASP A 357 -5.32 -27.93 -3.61
C ASP A 357 -5.43 -26.40 -3.82
N LYS A 358 -6.44 -26.02 -4.57
CA LYS A 358 -6.72 -24.61 -4.93
C LYS A 358 -6.88 -23.73 -3.69
N THR A 359 -7.63 -24.19 -2.70
CA THR A 359 -7.98 -23.40 -1.52
C THR A 359 -6.77 -23.05 -0.66
N ASP A 360 -5.86 -24.00 -0.47
CA ASP A 360 -4.61 -23.81 0.28
C ASP A 360 -3.65 -22.86 -0.47
N ALA A 361 -3.56 -23.03 -1.80
CA ALA A 361 -2.71 -22.19 -2.64
C ALA A 361 -3.18 -20.72 -2.67
N GLU A 362 -4.49 -20.49 -2.81
CA GLU A 362 -5.08 -19.14 -2.82
C GLU A 362 -4.95 -18.44 -1.47
N SER A 363 -5.23 -19.14 -0.37
CA SER A 363 -5.18 -18.56 0.98
C SER A 363 -3.78 -18.08 1.39
N ASN A 364 -2.73 -18.74 0.92
CA ASN A 364 -1.34 -18.45 1.24
C ASN A 364 -0.60 -17.67 0.14
N SER A 365 -1.26 -17.38 -0.97
CA SER A 365 -0.64 -16.86 -2.19
C SER A 365 0.15 -15.57 -1.98
N SER A 366 -0.39 -14.60 -1.25
CA SER A 366 0.29 -13.33 -0.97
C SER A 366 1.57 -13.51 -0.15
N VAL A 367 1.54 -14.37 0.86
CA VAL A 367 2.70 -14.70 1.71
C VAL A 367 3.78 -15.40 0.89
N ILE A 368 3.37 -16.35 0.03
CA ILE A 368 4.28 -17.08 -0.85
C ILE A 368 4.95 -16.16 -1.86
N MET A 369 4.15 -15.30 -2.53
CA MET A 369 4.66 -14.36 -3.53
C MET A 369 5.67 -13.38 -2.92
N ASP A 370 5.34 -12.82 -1.76
CA ASP A 370 6.21 -11.86 -1.08
C ASP A 370 7.49 -12.52 -0.54
N CYS A 371 7.37 -13.71 0.06
CA CYS A 371 8.53 -14.51 0.48
C CYS A 371 9.48 -14.79 -0.69
N CYS A 372 8.94 -15.27 -1.82
CA CYS A 372 9.74 -15.55 -3.01
C CYS A 372 10.35 -14.28 -3.64
N LYS A 373 9.66 -13.15 -3.58
CA LYS A 373 10.20 -11.86 -4.02
C LYS A 373 11.41 -11.45 -3.19
N GLN A 374 11.31 -11.52 -1.86
CA GLN A 374 12.39 -11.13 -0.95
C GLN A 374 13.60 -12.06 -1.02
N LEU A 375 13.36 -13.37 -1.19
CA LEU A 375 14.44 -14.37 -1.28
C LEU A 375 14.97 -14.54 -2.69
N ASP A 376 14.39 -13.88 -3.68
CA ASP A 376 14.69 -13.98 -5.11
C ASP A 376 14.55 -15.40 -5.67
N PHE A 377 13.45 -16.09 -5.32
CA PHE A 377 13.12 -17.41 -5.83
C PHE A 377 12.12 -17.34 -6.98
N SER A 378 12.28 -18.20 -8.00
CA SER A 378 11.22 -18.48 -8.98
C SER A 378 10.13 -19.32 -8.32
N ILE A 379 8.91 -19.31 -8.87
CA ILE A 379 7.77 -20.01 -8.28
C ILE A 379 7.20 -21.01 -9.28
N ASP A 380 7.15 -22.28 -8.89
CA ASP A 380 6.47 -23.33 -9.63
C ASP A 380 5.26 -23.82 -8.82
N PHE A 381 4.09 -23.78 -9.43
CA PHE A 381 2.87 -24.37 -8.90
C PHE A 381 2.58 -25.68 -9.64
N TYR A 382 2.58 -26.79 -8.93
CA TYR A 382 2.28 -28.13 -9.46
C TYR A 382 0.81 -28.45 -9.19
N HIS A 383 0.02 -28.43 -10.27
CA HIS A 383 -1.36 -28.88 -10.24
C HIS A 383 -1.41 -30.35 -10.68
N PHE A 384 -1.99 -31.18 -9.83
CA PHE A 384 -2.17 -32.61 -10.10
C PHE A 384 -3.65 -32.94 -10.06
N ASP A 385 -4.33 -32.78 -11.19
CA ASP A 385 -5.67 -33.30 -11.38
C ASP A 385 -5.86 -33.82 -12.81
N ASN A 386 -6.51 -34.98 -12.94
CA ASN A 386 -6.75 -35.64 -14.23
C ASN A 386 -7.91 -35.01 -15.03
N LYS A 387 -8.49 -33.92 -14.57
CA LYS A 387 -9.58 -33.20 -15.24
C LYS A 387 -9.17 -31.77 -15.55
N PHE A 388 -9.21 -31.42 -16.81
CA PHE A 388 -9.22 -30.02 -17.25
C PHE A 388 -10.55 -29.41 -16.83
N ASP A 389 -10.58 -28.85 -15.61
CA ASP A 389 -11.78 -28.26 -15.03
C ASP A 389 -11.62 -26.72 -14.92
N ASP A 390 -12.75 -26.02 -14.82
CA ASP A 390 -12.84 -24.55 -14.66
C ASP A 390 -12.00 -24.05 -13.48
N ASP A 391 -11.79 -24.86 -12.45
CA ASP A 391 -10.95 -24.57 -11.29
C ASP A 391 -9.48 -24.26 -11.63
N SER A 392 -8.92 -24.89 -12.66
CA SER A 392 -7.56 -24.64 -13.11
C SER A 392 -7.41 -23.26 -13.82
N LYS A 393 -8.48 -22.77 -14.41
CA LYS A 393 -8.54 -21.48 -15.10
C LYS A 393 -8.62 -20.31 -14.11
N GLU A 394 -9.50 -20.42 -13.12
CA GLU A 394 -9.63 -19.40 -12.05
C GLU A 394 -8.33 -19.28 -11.24
N LEU A 395 -7.69 -20.41 -10.91
CA LEU A 395 -6.42 -20.40 -10.21
C LEU A 395 -5.30 -19.72 -11.03
N ARG A 396 -5.28 -19.98 -12.34
CA ARG A 396 -4.34 -19.30 -13.25
C ARG A 396 -4.56 -17.80 -13.26
N GLU A 397 -5.81 -17.34 -13.40
CA GLU A 397 -6.17 -15.91 -13.40
C GLU A 397 -5.80 -15.26 -12.06
N HIS A 398 -5.99 -15.96 -10.94
CA HIS A 398 -5.57 -15.50 -9.61
C HIS A 398 -4.05 -15.28 -9.52
N PHE A 399 -3.25 -16.28 -9.93
CA PHE A 399 -1.79 -16.14 -9.92
C PHE A 399 -1.25 -15.19 -10.96
N GLU A 400 -1.90 -15.03 -12.12
CA GLU A 400 -1.55 -13.99 -13.10
C GLU A 400 -1.79 -12.59 -12.56
N SER A 401 -2.87 -12.38 -11.81
CA SER A 401 -3.15 -11.11 -11.13
C SER A 401 -2.10 -10.81 -10.06
N LEU A 402 -1.75 -11.79 -9.24
CA LEU A 402 -0.69 -11.64 -8.23
C LEU A 402 0.69 -11.43 -8.87
N SER A 403 0.98 -12.09 -9.99
CA SER A 403 2.25 -11.91 -10.72
C SER A 403 2.47 -10.46 -11.15
N LYS A 404 1.41 -9.77 -11.55
CA LYS A 404 1.46 -8.34 -11.89
C LYS A 404 1.71 -7.45 -10.66
N ILE A 405 1.12 -7.84 -9.52
CA ILE A 405 1.22 -7.08 -8.26
C ILE A 405 2.62 -7.21 -7.65
N PHE A 406 3.15 -8.44 -7.60
CA PHE A 406 4.42 -8.73 -6.95
C PHE A 406 5.63 -8.67 -7.89
N ASP A 407 5.40 -8.45 -9.20
CA ASP A 407 6.44 -8.52 -10.24
C ASP A 407 7.24 -9.84 -10.18
N LYS A 408 6.53 -10.94 -9.95
CA LYS A 408 7.08 -12.32 -9.90
C LYS A 408 6.19 -13.26 -10.68
N LYS A 409 6.78 -13.92 -11.68
CA LYS A 409 6.06 -14.88 -12.53
C LYS A 409 5.91 -16.22 -11.82
N VAL A 410 4.71 -16.78 -11.85
CA VAL A 410 4.40 -18.13 -11.39
C VAL A 410 4.31 -19.06 -12.58
N ASN A 411 5.09 -20.14 -12.59
CA ASN A 411 5.01 -21.18 -13.60
C ASN A 411 4.02 -22.26 -13.15
N ILE A 412 2.94 -22.44 -13.89
CA ILE A 412 1.98 -23.51 -13.61
C ILE A 412 2.44 -24.76 -14.36
N VAL A 413 2.81 -25.79 -13.62
CA VAL A 413 3.29 -27.05 -14.16
C VAL A 413 2.14 -28.07 -14.11
N ASN A 414 1.55 -28.34 -15.28
CA ASN A 414 0.56 -29.39 -15.45
C ASN A 414 1.29 -30.66 -15.90
N ASP A 415 1.51 -31.59 -15.00
CA ASP A 415 2.21 -32.84 -15.29
C ASP A 415 1.30 -34.03 -14.89
N GLY A 416 1.13 -34.98 -15.79
CA GLY A 416 0.36 -36.21 -15.52
C GLY A 416 1.03 -37.15 -14.52
N THR A 417 2.24 -36.81 -14.04
CA THR A 417 2.99 -37.59 -13.06
C THR A 417 2.90 -36.96 -11.66
N ASN A 418 2.91 -37.80 -10.61
CA ASN A 418 2.89 -37.31 -9.24
C ASN A 418 4.12 -36.40 -8.98
N PRO A 419 3.93 -35.08 -8.68
CA PRO A 419 5.01 -34.13 -8.51
C PRO A 419 5.98 -34.51 -7.37
N LEU A 420 5.54 -35.22 -6.35
CA LEU A 420 6.38 -35.69 -5.25
C LEU A 420 7.47 -36.66 -5.73
N ILE A 421 7.18 -37.49 -6.72
CA ILE A 421 8.17 -38.43 -7.27
C ILE A 421 9.23 -37.67 -8.04
N LYS A 422 8.82 -36.63 -8.79
CA LYS A 422 9.72 -35.79 -9.57
C LYS A 422 10.63 -34.89 -8.71
N LEU A 423 10.12 -34.42 -7.57
CA LEU A 423 10.81 -33.51 -6.68
C LEU A 423 11.59 -34.22 -5.56
N LYS A 424 11.42 -35.53 -5.35
CA LYS A 424 12.01 -36.30 -4.23
C LYS A 424 13.54 -36.15 -4.11
N ASN A 425 14.23 -35.96 -5.24
CA ASN A 425 15.69 -35.83 -5.25
C ASN A 425 16.16 -34.38 -5.46
N ASN A 426 15.25 -33.41 -5.32
CA ASN A 426 15.56 -32.00 -5.50
C ASN A 426 15.66 -31.30 -4.14
N GLU A 427 16.87 -31.16 -3.61
CA GLU A 427 17.13 -30.53 -2.33
C GLU A 427 17.12 -29.00 -2.41
N ASN A 428 17.24 -28.43 -3.63
CA ASN A 428 17.39 -26.99 -3.87
C ASN A 428 16.07 -26.26 -4.06
N ILE A 429 15.03 -26.69 -3.36
CA ILE A 429 13.69 -26.11 -3.41
C ILE A 429 13.20 -25.69 -2.02
N LEU A 430 12.34 -24.69 -2.00
CA LEU A 430 11.53 -24.33 -0.83
C LEU A 430 10.08 -24.75 -1.08
N GLN A 431 9.63 -25.78 -0.39
CA GLN A 431 8.23 -26.21 -0.43
C GLN A 431 7.37 -25.35 0.49
N PHE A 432 6.25 -24.83 -0.01
CA PHE A 432 5.23 -24.14 0.77
C PHE A 432 4.11 -25.09 1.17
N LEU A 433 3.73 -25.06 2.45
CA LEU A 433 2.77 -25.97 3.06
C LEU A 433 1.82 -25.22 3.98
N SER A 434 0.54 -25.57 3.95
CA SER A 434 -0.42 -25.09 4.95
C SER A 434 -0.20 -25.83 6.28
N PHE A 435 0.10 -25.10 7.36
CA PHE A 435 0.32 -25.67 8.68
C PHE A 435 -1.01 -25.93 9.37
N SER A 436 -1.56 -27.12 9.17
CA SER A 436 -2.85 -27.57 9.70
C SER A 436 -2.71 -28.84 10.54
N SER A 437 -3.77 -29.26 11.21
CA SER A 437 -3.85 -30.51 11.95
C SER A 437 -3.51 -31.75 11.08
N LYS A 438 -3.72 -31.65 9.77
CA LYS A 438 -3.39 -32.72 8.82
C LYS A 438 -1.88 -33.10 8.80
N ILE A 439 -1.01 -32.09 9.06
CA ILE A 439 0.45 -32.29 9.16
C ILE A 439 0.82 -33.04 10.45
N MET A 440 -0.06 -33.03 11.46
CA MET A 440 0.19 -33.67 12.76
C MET A 440 0.08 -35.19 12.73
N ASP A 441 -0.60 -35.76 11.73
CA ASP A 441 -0.77 -37.18 11.59
C ASP A 441 0.59 -37.88 11.41
N GLY A 442 0.75 -39.01 12.07
CA GLY A 442 1.99 -39.79 11.98
C GLY A 442 2.20 -40.37 10.57
N LYS A 443 3.45 -40.73 10.24
CA LYS A 443 3.85 -41.31 8.94
C LYS A 443 2.95 -42.46 8.47
N PHE A 444 2.45 -43.29 9.38
CA PHE A 444 1.58 -44.43 9.06
C PHE A 444 0.21 -44.01 8.50
N GLY A 445 -0.41 -42.95 9.04
CA GLY A 445 -1.68 -42.44 8.52
C GLY A 445 -1.53 -41.67 7.19
N ALA A 446 -0.33 -41.18 6.90
CA ALA A 446 -0.04 -40.44 5.70
C ALA A 446 0.14 -41.31 4.44
N ILE A 447 0.62 -42.57 4.59
CA ILE A 447 0.93 -43.45 3.46
C ILE A 447 -0.32 -43.76 2.61
N PHE A 448 -1.50 -43.79 3.23
CA PHE A 448 -2.78 -44.03 2.55
C PHE A 448 -3.52 -42.76 2.15
N SER A 449 -2.92 -41.59 2.35
CA SER A 449 -3.55 -40.31 2.06
C SER A 449 -3.21 -39.82 0.66
N LYS A 450 -4.22 -39.29 -0.02
CA LYS A 450 -4.04 -38.52 -1.27
C LYS A 450 -3.69 -37.05 -1.01
N ASP A 451 -3.74 -36.61 0.24
CA ASP A 451 -3.45 -35.22 0.63
C ASP A 451 -1.93 -34.96 0.64
N ILE A 452 -1.47 -34.10 -0.25
CA ILE A 452 -0.05 -33.79 -0.45
C ILE A 452 0.57 -33.18 0.81
N ASN A 453 -0.19 -32.42 1.60
CA ASN A 453 0.29 -31.82 2.85
C ASN A 453 0.68 -32.89 3.89
N ARG A 454 0.00 -34.04 3.90
CA ARG A 454 0.36 -35.18 4.75
C ARG A 454 1.66 -35.85 4.31
N LEU A 455 2.01 -35.76 3.03
CA LEU A 455 3.18 -36.34 2.41
C LEU A 455 4.44 -35.49 2.47
N HIS A 456 4.41 -34.37 3.24
CA HIS A 456 5.52 -33.43 3.39
C HIS A 456 6.87 -34.10 3.76
N TYR A 457 6.86 -35.23 4.44
CA TYR A 457 8.06 -35.98 4.84
C TYR A 457 8.82 -36.58 3.65
N ILE A 458 8.20 -36.74 2.48
CA ILE A 458 8.86 -37.26 1.26
C ILE A 458 9.91 -36.28 0.76
N LEU A 459 9.67 -34.97 0.93
CA LEU A 459 10.60 -33.88 0.62
C LEU A 459 11.31 -33.36 1.88
N GLY A 460 11.58 -34.27 2.83
CA GLY A 460 12.15 -33.97 4.15
C GLY A 460 13.52 -33.28 4.09
N ASP A 461 14.31 -33.55 3.05
CA ASP A 461 15.65 -32.99 2.85
C ASP A 461 15.63 -31.60 2.18
N SER A 462 14.48 -31.19 1.65
CA SER A 462 14.27 -29.84 1.10
C SER A 462 13.84 -28.85 2.18
N TYR A 463 13.99 -27.56 1.88
CA TYR A 463 13.43 -26.47 2.72
C TYR A 463 11.91 -26.52 2.69
N GLN A 464 11.28 -26.32 3.85
CA GLN A 464 9.83 -26.34 3.97
C GLN A 464 9.34 -25.17 4.82
N LEU A 465 8.48 -24.31 4.24
CA LEU A 465 7.82 -23.24 4.97
C LEU A 465 6.38 -23.65 5.28
N PHE A 466 6.11 -23.86 6.56
CA PHE A 466 4.79 -24.18 7.08
C PHE A 466 4.08 -22.88 7.44
N ILE A 467 3.03 -22.52 6.69
CA ILE A 467 2.26 -21.31 6.86
C ILE A 467 0.98 -21.64 7.64
N PRO A 468 0.73 -21.00 8.79
CA PRO A 468 -0.46 -21.28 9.59
C PRO A 468 -1.72 -20.89 8.81
N GLN A 469 -2.76 -21.73 8.86
CA GLN A 469 -4.07 -21.38 8.36
C GLN A 469 -4.67 -20.33 9.31
N ASN A 470 -5.09 -19.19 8.74
CA ASN A 470 -5.90 -18.25 9.47
C ASN A 470 -7.28 -18.90 9.67
N ASP A 471 -7.66 -19.15 10.91
CA ASP A 471 -9.06 -19.43 11.22
C ASP A 471 -9.86 -18.26 10.63
N LYS A 472 -10.79 -18.56 9.72
CA LYS A 472 -11.63 -17.56 9.05
C LYS A 472 -12.21 -16.62 10.12
N ILE A 473 -11.75 -15.36 10.10
CA ILE A 473 -12.38 -14.24 10.85
C ILE A 473 -13.69 -13.88 10.15
#